data_61b756e6f25ff42d6a33a487c1b78dc9
#
_entry.id   61b756e6f25ff42d6a33a487c1b78dc9
#
_cell.length_a   1.000
_cell.length_b   1.000
_cell.length_c   1.000
_cell.angle_alpha   90.00
_cell.angle_beta   90.00
_cell.angle_gamma   90.00
#
_symmetry.space_group_name_H-M   'P 1'
#
loop_
_entity.id
_entity.type
_entity.pdbx_description
1 polymer ?
#
loop_
_entity_poly.entity_id
_entity_poly.type
_entity_poly.pdbx_seq_one_letter_code
_entity_poly.pdbx_strand_id
1 'polypeptide(L)'
;LGPGWARKDGHIIGIAVAAGEYKGYFPIRHENGHNLDPKFALKWLKKQMSVPEMKVIMHNATYDAGWMRAEGVEIKGRIIDTMITGALVDENRWSFGLDAMARDYAGIRKDEKMLKAAAKAWGIDPKAEMWQLPPMYVGAYAERDAVATLKLWQFLKVKLEEEQLWEIWNIETDLIPCMLDMRSNGVRVDLDKASKNKKLIRGKANELRRGIEKQAGGDVDIWASASIAKMFDKLGLEYPRTDKGAPSFNKGYLSSHPSKVCQDLVKLREFDKADSTFIDSILRHETNGRIHTELHSTRRDEGGTVTGRFSSSNPNLQQIPARDKDIKKLIRGLFIPEDGYKWGSFDYSSQEPRLLVHFAASVGDMPRQDLLEDIVDQYNTSDVDLHQMVADLAGITRKEAKAVNLGIMYGMGVAKLANQIDVDPDTAKELLQQHRDKVPFVKALAEMASRRAASNGQIRTLLGRKCRFHLWEPKTFGAGKPLPHDEALKEYGGVNGAGIRRAFTYKALNRLIQGSAADQTKKAMLDCYKEGLTPMLTVHDELCFNIDSPEQSDRIKEIMETGVNLKVPSKIDVDIQDDWGEIE
;
A
#
# COMPACT_ATOMS: atom_id res chain seq x y z
N LEU A 1 -1.04 -18.22 17.10
CA LEU A 1 -0.46 -18.48 15.79
C LEU A 1 -1.31 -17.76 14.72
N GLY A 2 -0.71 -16.96 13.87
CA GLY A 2 -1.39 -16.11 12.90
C GLY A 2 -1.43 -14.64 13.31
N PRO A 3 -1.93 -13.74 12.43
CA PRO A 3 -1.93 -12.30 12.70
C PRO A 3 -3.03 -11.83 13.66
N GLY A 4 -3.70 -12.74 14.36
CA GLY A 4 -4.90 -12.48 15.16
C GLY A 4 -4.68 -11.86 16.53
N TRP A 5 -3.49 -11.37 16.85
CA TRP A 5 -3.19 -10.83 18.17
C TRP A 5 -4.12 -9.70 18.62
N ALA A 6 -4.57 -8.84 17.72
CA ALA A 6 -5.51 -7.76 18.04
C ALA A 6 -6.92 -8.29 18.38
N ARG A 7 -7.30 -9.44 17.83
CA ARG A 7 -8.56 -10.15 18.15
C ARG A 7 -8.43 -11.12 19.31
N LYS A 8 -7.21 -11.32 19.81
CA LYS A 8 -6.88 -12.28 20.88
C LYS A 8 -7.27 -13.72 20.56
N ASP A 9 -7.14 -14.11 19.29
CA ASP A 9 -7.47 -15.45 18.78
C ASP A 9 -6.28 -16.43 18.84
N GLY A 10 -5.38 -16.23 19.78
CA GLY A 10 -4.23 -17.09 20.03
C GLY A 10 -3.45 -16.66 21.27
N HIS A 11 -2.25 -17.18 21.44
CA HIS A 11 -1.36 -16.86 22.56
C HIS A 11 0.11 -17.13 22.22
N ILE A 12 1.02 -16.60 23.03
CA ILE A 12 2.45 -16.89 22.93
C ILE A 12 2.70 -18.29 23.50
N ILE A 13 3.35 -19.16 22.72
CA ILE A 13 3.76 -20.51 23.14
C ILE A 13 5.17 -20.56 23.72
N GLY A 14 6.02 -19.63 23.34
CA GLY A 14 7.40 -19.51 23.79
C GLY A 14 8.05 -18.22 23.32
N ILE A 15 9.18 -17.90 23.92
CA ILE A 15 9.95 -16.67 23.67
C ILE A 15 11.36 -17.07 23.29
N ALA A 16 11.80 -16.74 22.08
CA ALA A 16 13.18 -16.92 21.65
C ALA A 16 13.93 -15.58 21.74
N VAL A 17 15.14 -15.59 22.28
CA VAL A 17 15.96 -14.41 22.51
C VAL A 17 17.39 -14.67 22.04
N ALA A 18 17.99 -13.67 21.39
CA ALA A 18 19.42 -13.63 21.10
C ALA A 18 19.99 -12.26 21.51
N ALA A 19 21.08 -12.24 22.27
CA ALA A 19 21.77 -11.04 22.73
C ALA A 19 23.26 -11.31 22.91
N GLY A 20 24.12 -10.65 22.11
CA GLY A 20 25.55 -10.99 22.03
C GLY A 20 25.73 -12.45 21.63
N GLU A 21 26.47 -13.22 22.45
CA GLU A 21 26.66 -14.65 22.27
C GLU A 21 25.54 -15.51 22.90
N TYR A 22 24.68 -14.89 23.69
CA TYR A 22 23.57 -15.61 24.35
C TYR A 22 22.44 -15.87 23.35
N LYS A 23 21.89 -17.07 23.43
CA LYS A 23 20.62 -17.45 22.80
C LYS A 23 19.85 -18.38 23.72
N GLY A 24 18.53 -18.30 23.69
CA GLY A 24 17.68 -19.16 24.49
C GLY A 24 16.25 -19.17 24.01
N TYR A 25 15.58 -20.29 24.25
CA TYR A 25 14.15 -20.44 24.06
C TYR A 25 13.47 -20.70 25.39
N PHE A 26 12.45 -19.95 25.71
CA PHE A 26 11.66 -20.03 26.94
C PHE A 26 10.25 -20.53 26.60
N PRO A 27 9.98 -21.84 26.69
CA PRO A 27 8.65 -22.38 26.42
C PRO A 27 7.69 -22.05 27.58
N ILE A 28 6.46 -21.62 27.26
CA ILE A 28 5.49 -21.19 28.27
C ILE A 28 4.10 -21.80 28.12
N ARG A 29 3.69 -22.22 26.91
CA ARG A 29 2.36 -22.79 26.66
C ARG A 29 2.36 -23.80 25.52
N HIS A 30 3.36 -24.69 25.47
CA HIS A 30 3.26 -25.88 24.64
C HIS A 30 2.29 -26.87 25.29
N GLU A 31 1.50 -27.56 24.47
CA GLU A 31 0.57 -28.57 24.94
C GLU A 31 1.30 -29.77 25.56
N ASN A 32 2.40 -30.17 24.95
CA ASN A 32 3.22 -31.29 25.38
C ASN A 32 4.61 -30.84 25.84
N GLY A 33 5.17 -31.56 26.83
CA GLY A 33 6.50 -31.30 27.38
C GLY A 33 6.49 -30.32 28.55
N HIS A 34 7.70 -29.89 28.95
CA HIS A 34 7.87 -29.00 30.11
C HIS A 34 7.81 -27.53 29.66
N ASN A 35 7.00 -26.75 30.34
CA ASN A 35 6.89 -25.29 30.16
C ASN A 35 7.38 -24.59 31.45
N LEU A 36 7.87 -23.35 31.27
CA LEU A 36 8.02 -22.42 32.38
C LEU A 36 6.65 -21.92 32.82
N ASP A 37 6.54 -21.44 34.07
CA ASP A 37 5.34 -20.72 34.48
C ASP A 37 5.13 -19.49 33.59
N PRO A 38 4.00 -19.41 32.86
CA PRO A 38 3.73 -18.27 31.95
C PRO A 38 3.72 -16.92 32.67
N LYS A 39 3.23 -16.88 33.93
CA LYS A 39 3.20 -15.64 34.72
C LYS A 39 4.61 -15.14 35.04
N PHE A 40 5.51 -16.08 35.40
CA PHE A 40 6.91 -15.74 35.67
C PHE A 40 7.62 -15.25 34.40
N ALA A 41 7.50 -15.99 33.31
CA ALA A 41 8.16 -15.65 32.03
C ALA A 41 7.67 -14.31 31.46
N LEU A 42 6.35 -14.08 31.47
CA LEU A 42 5.77 -12.81 31.00
C LEU A 42 6.10 -11.63 31.92
N LYS A 43 6.20 -11.84 33.23
CA LYS A 43 6.67 -10.82 34.17
C LYS A 43 8.12 -10.43 33.91
N TRP A 44 8.98 -11.43 33.65
CA TRP A 44 10.36 -11.18 33.26
C TRP A 44 10.43 -10.42 31.93
N LEU A 45 9.69 -10.86 30.90
CA LEU A 45 9.64 -10.19 29.61
C LEU A 45 9.17 -8.73 29.75
N LYS A 46 8.11 -8.49 30.50
CA LYS A 46 7.60 -7.15 30.79
C LYS A 46 8.66 -6.26 31.42
N LYS A 47 9.44 -6.79 32.38
CA LYS A 47 10.54 -6.05 33.01
C LYS A 47 11.64 -5.69 31.99
N GLN A 48 12.00 -6.62 31.09
CA GLN A 48 13.00 -6.34 30.06
C GLN A 48 12.49 -5.27 29.07
N MET A 49 11.25 -5.43 28.58
CA MET A 49 10.67 -4.51 27.58
C MET A 49 10.33 -3.13 28.15
N SER A 50 10.34 -2.94 29.49
CA SER A 50 10.09 -1.64 30.12
C SER A 50 11.32 -0.71 30.15
N VAL A 51 12.47 -1.13 29.65
CA VAL A 51 13.71 -0.33 29.59
C VAL A 51 13.68 0.56 28.35
N PRO A 52 13.62 1.91 28.48
CA PRO A 52 13.46 2.83 27.34
C PRO A 52 14.67 2.80 26.37
N GLU A 53 15.87 2.54 26.88
CA GLU A 53 17.09 2.51 26.09
C GLU A 53 17.27 1.21 25.31
N MET A 54 16.44 0.20 25.56
CA MET A 54 16.52 -1.08 24.90
C MET A 54 16.17 -0.96 23.41
N LYS A 55 16.96 -1.60 22.57
CA LYS A 55 16.67 -1.81 21.15
C LYS A 55 16.19 -3.23 20.96
N VAL A 56 14.94 -3.40 20.60
CA VAL A 56 14.29 -4.70 20.39
C VAL A 56 14.26 -4.98 18.91
N ILE A 57 15.07 -5.95 18.47
CA ILE A 57 15.23 -6.30 17.06
C ILE A 57 14.32 -7.50 16.74
N MET A 58 13.49 -7.32 15.76
CA MET A 58 12.52 -8.31 15.31
C MET A 58 12.55 -8.44 13.79
N HIS A 59 11.91 -9.47 13.26
CA HIS A 59 11.63 -9.61 11.84
C HIS A 59 10.13 -9.73 11.64
N ASN A 60 9.51 -8.78 10.93
CA ASN A 60 8.07 -8.56 10.91
C ASN A 60 7.53 -8.16 12.30
N ALA A 61 8.10 -7.10 12.83
CA ALA A 61 7.94 -6.67 14.22
C ALA A 61 6.48 -6.49 14.68
N THR A 62 5.57 -6.11 13.77
CA THR A 62 4.14 -5.97 14.09
C THR A 62 3.49 -7.28 14.52
N TYR A 63 4.08 -8.42 14.16
CA TYR A 63 3.63 -9.73 14.63
C TYR A 63 4.05 -9.98 16.07
N ASP A 64 5.36 -9.97 16.37
CA ASP A 64 5.87 -10.31 17.71
C ASP A 64 5.50 -9.24 18.75
N ALA A 65 5.67 -7.95 18.42
CA ALA A 65 5.26 -6.85 19.31
C ALA A 65 3.74 -6.84 19.55
N GLY A 66 2.96 -7.20 18.55
CA GLY A 66 1.51 -7.35 18.67
C GLY A 66 1.12 -8.45 19.65
N TRP A 67 1.73 -9.64 19.57
CA TRP A 67 1.48 -10.72 20.52
C TRP A 67 1.97 -10.38 21.93
N MET A 68 3.11 -9.67 22.07
CA MET A 68 3.53 -9.14 23.37
C MET A 68 2.48 -8.21 23.95
N ARG A 69 1.94 -7.28 23.14
CA ARG A 69 0.87 -6.37 23.56
C ARG A 69 -0.40 -7.11 24.00
N ALA A 70 -0.81 -8.15 23.26
CA ALA A 70 -1.96 -8.99 23.62
C ALA A 70 -1.80 -9.68 24.99
N GLU A 71 -0.57 -9.96 25.41
CA GLU A 71 -0.21 -10.49 26.73
C GLU A 71 0.08 -9.39 27.77
N GLY A 72 -0.20 -8.12 27.46
CA GLY A 72 0.02 -6.99 28.38
C GLY A 72 1.49 -6.61 28.53
N VAL A 73 2.34 -6.96 27.58
CA VAL A 73 3.75 -6.57 27.52
C VAL A 73 3.92 -5.40 26.55
N GLU A 74 4.22 -4.23 27.09
CA GLU A 74 4.49 -3.03 26.31
C GLU A 74 5.99 -2.84 26.13
N ILE A 75 6.43 -2.53 24.91
CA ILE A 75 7.83 -2.25 24.58
C ILE A 75 8.03 -0.74 24.71
N LYS A 76 8.81 -0.31 25.70
CA LYS A 76 9.15 1.10 25.91
C LYS A 76 10.36 1.54 25.09
N GLY A 77 11.21 0.60 24.74
CA GLY A 77 12.38 0.84 23.92
C GLY A 77 12.04 0.90 22.43
N ARG A 78 13.07 1.12 21.62
CA ARG A 78 12.93 1.24 20.16
C ARG A 78 12.73 -0.13 19.52
N ILE A 79 11.66 -0.30 18.77
CA ILE A 79 11.39 -1.50 17.97
C ILE A 79 12.13 -1.36 16.64
N ILE A 80 12.93 -2.35 16.27
CA ILE A 80 13.66 -2.41 15.00
C ILE A 80 13.14 -3.59 14.20
N ASP A 81 12.64 -3.33 12.99
CA ASP A 81 12.16 -4.37 12.09
C ASP A 81 13.14 -4.60 10.94
N THR A 82 13.75 -5.79 10.90
CA THR A 82 14.69 -6.17 9.84
C THR A 82 14.00 -6.39 8.48
N MET A 83 12.70 -6.68 8.45
CA MET A 83 11.92 -6.78 7.22
C MET A 83 11.73 -5.39 6.59
N ILE A 84 11.31 -4.39 7.37
CA ILE A 84 11.20 -2.99 6.93
C ILE A 84 12.57 -2.47 6.49
N THR A 85 13.61 -2.71 7.28
CA THR A 85 14.98 -2.30 6.96
C THR A 85 15.46 -2.92 5.65
N GLY A 86 15.19 -4.19 5.43
CA GLY A 86 15.55 -4.88 4.18
C GLY A 86 14.83 -4.31 2.96
N ALA A 87 13.57 -3.94 3.11
CA ALA A 87 12.81 -3.31 2.02
C ALA A 87 13.31 -1.89 1.69
N LEU A 88 13.89 -1.17 2.64
CA LEU A 88 14.57 0.12 2.39
C LEU A 88 15.93 -0.07 1.70
N VAL A 89 16.66 -1.12 2.06
CA VAL A 89 17.97 -1.45 1.46
C VAL A 89 17.81 -1.96 0.02
N ASP A 90 16.78 -2.76 -0.24
CA ASP A 90 16.46 -3.24 -1.60
C ASP A 90 14.95 -3.55 -1.73
N GLU A 91 14.19 -2.59 -2.24
CA GLU A 91 12.74 -2.71 -2.47
C GLU A 91 12.35 -3.67 -3.60
N ASN A 92 13.31 -4.09 -4.42
CA ASN A 92 13.07 -4.97 -5.57
C ASN A 92 13.31 -6.46 -5.25
N ARG A 93 13.68 -6.81 -4.03
CA ARG A 93 13.86 -8.21 -3.65
C ARG A 93 12.61 -9.03 -3.94
N TRP A 94 12.86 -10.28 -4.32
CA TRP A 94 11.78 -11.25 -4.53
C TRP A 94 11.10 -11.66 -3.22
N SER A 95 11.89 -11.85 -2.15
CA SER A 95 11.40 -12.25 -0.84
C SER A 95 12.02 -11.42 0.29
N PHE A 96 11.18 -11.02 1.23
CA PHE A 96 11.53 -10.32 2.47
C PHE A 96 11.40 -11.23 3.71
N GLY A 97 11.11 -12.51 3.53
CA GLY A 97 11.09 -13.47 4.63
C GLY A 97 12.46 -13.67 5.25
N LEU A 98 12.49 -13.94 6.57
CA LEU A 98 13.73 -14.06 7.35
C LEU A 98 14.72 -15.05 6.73
N ASP A 99 14.25 -16.20 6.26
CA ASP A 99 15.10 -17.24 5.67
C ASP A 99 15.85 -16.74 4.41
N ALA A 100 15.12 -16.09 3.50
CA ALA A 100 15.72 -15.55 2.28
C ALA A 100 16.73 -14.44 2.59
N MET A 101 16.35 -13.51 3.48
CA MET A 101 17.21 -12.37 3.83
C MET A 101 18.42 -12.79 4.65
N ALA A 102 18.26 -13.67 5.64
CA ALA A 102 19.36 -14.17 6.45
C ALA A 102 20.35 -15.00 5.63
N ARG A 103 19.86 -15.81 4.69
CA ARG A 103 20.71 -16.56 3.75
C ARG A 103 21.53 -15.63 2.89
N ASP A 104 20.90 -14.61 2.28
CA ASP A 104 21.52 -13.75 1.29
C ASP A 104 22.45 -12.70 1.90
N TYR A 105 22.13 -12.20 3.10
CA TYR A 105 22.85 -11.10 3.74
C TYR A 105 23.75 -11.54 4.92
N ALA A 106 23.37 -12.61 5.64
CA ALA A 106 24.11 -13.06 6.83
C ALA A 106 24.73 -14.45 6.66
N GLY A 107 24.54 -15.12 5.51
CA GLY A 107 25.06 -16.47 5.27
C GLY A 107 24.40 -17.57 6.12
N ILE A 108 23.27 -17.27 6.77
CA ILE A 108 22.58 -18.19 7.67
C ILE A 108 21.45 -18.88 6.91
N ARG A 109 21.50 -20.20 6.85
CA ARG A 109 20.43 -21.01 6.29
C ARG A 109 19.53 -21.53 7.41
N LYS A 110 18.24 -21.56 7.17
CA LYS A 110 17.24 -22.13 8.06
C LYS A 110 17.44 -23.65 8.19
N ASP A 111 17.31 -24.16 9.41
CA ASP A 111 17.30 -25.60 9.68
C ASP A 111 16.00 -25.96 10.38
N GLU A 112 15.05 -26.44 9.62
CA GLU A 112 13.72 -26.85 10.06
C GLU A 112 13.58 -28.39 10.11
N LYS A 113 14.67 -29.14 9.93
CA LYS A 113 14.61 -30.60 9.78
C LYS A 113 13.93 -31.29 10.97
N MET A 114 14.36 -30.95 12.17
CA MET A 114 13.83 -31.53 13.41
C MET A 114 12.36 -31.15 13.63
N LEU A 115 12.02 -29.86 13.44
CA LEU A 115 10.66 -29.36 13.53
C LEU A 115 9.72 -30.05 12.51
N LYS A 116 10.14 -30.15 11.26
CA LYS A 116 9.35 -30.81 10.20
C LYS A 116 9.20 -32.32 10.42
N ALA A 117 10.24 -32.99 10.90
CA ALA A 117 10.18 -34.41 11.22
C ALA A 117 9.22 -34.69 12.39
N ALA A 118 9.30 -33.86 13.44
CA ALA A 118 8.37 -33.96 14.57
C ALA A 118 6.92 -33.67 14.14
N ALA A 119 6.68 -32.58 13.41
CA ALA A 119 5.35 -32.23 12.92
C ALA A 119 4.74 -33.36 12.05
N LYS A 120 5.55 -33.94 11.17
CA LYS A 120 5.12 -35.10 10.36
C LYS A 120 4.76 -36.31 11.24
N ALA A 121 5.55 -36.59 12.27
CA ALA A 121 5.29 -37.71 13.21
C ALA A 121 4.02 -37.49 14.05
N TRP A 122 3.71 -36.21 14.36
CA TRP A 122 2.49 -35.81 15.07
C TRP A 122 1.28 -35.64 14.14
N GLY A 123 1.46 -35.61 12.80
CA GLY A 123 0.37 -35.40 11.83
C GLY A 123 -0.18 -33.97 11.81
N ILE A 124 0.66 -32.98 12.13
CA ILE A 124 0.27 -31.56 12.26
C ILE A 124 1.01 -30.65 11.27
N ASP A 125 0.47 -29.45 11.06
CA ASP A 125 1.19 -28.41 10.32
C ASP A 125 2.32 -27.81 11.18
N PRO A 126 3.58 -27.79 10.69
CA PRO A 126 4.73 -27.32 11.48
C PRO A 126 4.71 -25.82 11.81
N LYS A 127 3.87 -25.01 11.15
CA LYS A 127 3.75 -23.58 11.43
C LYS A 127 2.47 -23.22 12.15
N ALA A 128 1.34 -23.75 11.72
CA ALA A 128 0.04 -23.44 12.30
C ALA A 128 -0.19 -24.15 13.64
N GLU A 129 0.40 -25.32 13.83
CA GLU A 129 0.09 -26.21 14.95
C GLU A 129 1.32 -26.60 15.80
N MET A 130 2.46 -25.87 15.66
CA MET A 130 3.68 -26.17 16.44
C MET A 130 3.50 -26.09 17.96
N TRP A 131 2.43 -25.46 18.44
CA TRP A 131 2.07 -25.40 19.86
C TRP A 131 1.77 -26.79 20.48
N GLN A 132 1.39 -27.76 19.65
CA GLN A 132 1.16 -29.14 20.08
C GLN A 132 2.47 -29.91 20.31
N LEU A 133 3.57 -29.48 19.73
CA LEU A 133 4.86 -30.16 19.87
C LEU A 133 5.53 -29.87 21.21
N PRO A 134 6.27 -30.86 21.79
CA PRO A 134 7.18 -30.59 22.90
C PRO A 134 8.22 -29.51 22.54
N PRO A 135 8.60 -28.62 23.48
CA PRO A 135 9.55 -27.53 23.26
C PRO A 135 10.89 -27.93 22.65
N MET A 136 11.36 -29.12 22.94
CA MET A 136 12.63 -29.64 22.43
C MET A 136 12.70 -29.70 20.90
N TYR A 137 11.57 -29.84 20.21
CA TYR A 137 11.50 -29.87 18.75
C TYR A 137 11.39 -28.46 18.12
N VAL A 138 10.97 -27.47 18.92
CA VAL A 138 10.73 -26.08 18.48
C VAL A 138 11.88 -25.15 18.86
N GLY A 139 12.52 -25.38 20.03
CA GLY A 139 13.48 -24.45 20.62
C GLY A 139 14.68 -24.14 19.72
N ALA A 140 15.33 -25.15 19.16
CA ALA A 140 16.50 -24.95 18.29
C ALA A 140 16.18 -24.13 17.02
N TYR A 141 14.98 -24.33 16.47
CA TYR A 141 14.47 -23.53 15.35
C TYR A 141 14.24 -22.07 15.77
N ALA A 142 13.54 -21.84 16.89
CA ALA A 142 13.22 -20.51 17.38
C ALA A 142 14.48 -19.71 17.80
N GLU A 143 15.45 -20.33 18.47
CA GLU A 143 16.75 -19.74 18.80
C GLU A 143 17.51 -19.31 17.53
N ARG A 144 17.46 -20.16 16.51
CA ARG A 144 18.13 -19.87 15.24
C ARG A 144 17.53 -18.68 14.53
N ASP A 145 16.20 -18.55 14.54
CA ASP A 145 15.51 -17.39 13.97
C ASP A 145 15.87 -16.10 14.73
N ALA A 146 15.98 -16.13 16.07
CA ALA A 146 16.45 -14.99 16.87
C ALA A 146 17.89 -14.59 16.54
N VAL A 147 18.81 -15.56 16.44
CA VAL A 147 20.22 -15.31 16.03
C VAL A 147 20.30 -14.78 14.60
N ALA A 148 19.51 -15.34 13.68
CA ALA A 148 19.47 -14.89 12.29
C ALA A 148 18.98 -13.43 12.20
N THR A 149 17.96 -13.07 12.96
CA THR A 149 17.43 -11.70 13.02
C THR A 149 18.49 -10.71 13.55
N LEU A 150 19.21 -11.07 14.61
CA LEU A 150 20.26 -10.24 15.17
C LEU A 150 21.42 -10.02 14.17
N LYS A 151 21.90 -11.09 13.53
CA LYS A 151 22.98 -10.99 12.53
C LYS A 151 22.53 -10.26 11.26
N LEU A 152 21.30 -10.46 10.84
CA LEU A 152 20.71 -9.72 9.73
C LEU A 152 20.69 -8.21 10.02
N TRP A 153 20.30 -7.81 11.24
CA TRP A 153 20.35 -6.42 11.65
C TRP A 153 21.77 -5.85 11.62
N GLN A 154 22.76 -6.60 12.08
CA GLN A 154 24.15 -6.15 12.03
C GLN A 154 24.60 -5.82 10.61
N PHE A 155 24.23 -6.64 9.64
CA PHE A 155 24.49 -6.38 8.22
C PHE A 155 23.69 -5.18 7.69
N LEU A 156 22.39 -5.17 7.93
CA LEU A 156 21.49 -4.12 7.40
C LEU A 156 21.83 -2.74 7.97
N LYS A 157 22.27 -2.66 9.22
CA LYS A 157 22.73 -1.40 9.83
C LYS A 157 23.89 -0.78 9.06
N VAL A 158 24.87 -1.58 8.62
CA VAL A 158 25.97 -1.10 7.78
C VAL A 158 25.44 -0.58 6.43
N LYS A 159 24.48 -1.30 5.83
CA LYS A 159 23.88 -0.88 4.57
C LYS A 159 23.08 0.42 4.70
N LEU A 160 22.40 0.65 5.82
CA LEU A 160 21.71 1.93 6.07
C LEU A 160 22.68 3.11 6.06
N GLU A 161 23.89 2.94 6.64
CA GLU A 161 24.94 3.94 6.64
C GLU A 161 25.51 4.17 5.24
N GLU A 162 25.96 3.10 4.58
CA GLU A 162 26.53 3.16 3.22
C GLU A 162 25.54 3.80 2.22
N GLU A 163 24.26 3.48 2.37
CA GLU A 163 23.20 3.93 1.49
C GLU A 163 22.56 5.25 1.93
N GLN A 164 22.98 5.83 3.06
CA GLN A 164 22.43 7.07 3.62
C GLN A 164 20.88 7.03 3.75
N LEU A 165 20.37 6.01 4.44
CA LEU A 165 18.92 5.75 4.56
C LEU A 165 18.37 6.02 5.96
N TRP A 166 19.15 6.58 6.89
CA TRP A 166 18.75 6.75 8.29
C TRP A 166 17.52 7.64 8.48
N GLU A 167 17.38 8.69 7.68
CA GLU A 167 16.23 9.59 7.80
C GLU A 167 14.91 8.85 7.56
N ILE A 168 14.77 8.23 6.41
CA ILE A 168 13.57 7.46 6.07
C ILE A 168 13.41 6.22 6.94
N TRP A 169 14.51 5.58 7.35
CA TRP A 169 14.49 4.45 8.26
C TRP A 169 13.95 4.84 9.65
N ASN A 170 14.29 6.02 10.15
CA ASN A 170 13.75 6.55 11.40
C ASN A 170 12.23 6.71 11.32
N ILE A 171 11.71 7.29 10.23
CA ILE A 171 10.27 7.46 10.04
C ILE A 171 9.56 6.10 10.02
N GLU A 172 10.04 5.15 9.22
CA GLU A 172 9.43 3.82 9.10
C GLU A 172 9.47 3.04 10.42
N THR A 173 10.56 3.16 11.16
CA THR A 173 10.77 2.46 12.44
C THR A 173 9.92 3.08 13.55
N ASP A 174 9.90 4.41 13.64
CA ASP A 174 9.14 5.13 14.67
C ASP A 174 7.63 5.09 14.42
N LEU A 175 7.18 4.70 13.22
CA LEU A 175 5.76 4.42 12.91
C LEU A 175 5.27 3.07 13.43
N ILE A 176 6.14 2.12 13.78
CA ILE A 176 5.72 0.79 14.24
C ILE A 176 4.78 0.87 15.45
N PRO A 177 5.04 1.65 16.52
CA PRO A 177 4.12 1.82 17.63
C PRO A 177 2.75 2.37 17.20
N CYS A 178 2.72 3.35 16.29
CA CYS A 178 1.47 3.91 15.76
C CYS A 178 0.63 2.82 15.04
N MET A 179 1.26 2.02 14.18
CA MET A 179 0.57 0.92 13.49
C MET A 179 0.05 -0.15 14.47
N LEU A 180 0.79 -0.41 15.55
CA LEU A 180 0.35 -1.32 16.61
C LEU A 180 -0.87 -0.76 17.36
N ASP A 181 -0.88 0.54 17.64
CA ASP A 181 -2.01 1.21 18.31
C ASP A 181 -3.24 1.23 17.41
N MET A 182 -3.10 1.65 16.14
CA MET A 182 -4.18 1.62 15.17
C MET A 182 -4.82 0.25 15.06
N ARG A 183 -4.00 -0.80 14.94
CA ARG A 183 -4.49 -2.17 14.84
C ARG A 183 -5.10 -2.68 16.14
N SER A 184 -4.51 -2.35 17.29
CA SER A 184 -5.05 -2.72 18.60
C SER A 184 -6.41 -2.08 18.86
N ASN A 185 -6.53 -0.78 18.56
CA ASN A 185 -7.78 -0.02 18.72
C ASN A 185 -8.83 -0.51 17.72
N GLY A 186 -8.43 -0.76 16.48
CA GLY A 186 -9.35 -1.08 15.40
C GLY A 186 -10.29 0.08 15.06
N VAL A 187 -11.10 -0.08 14.03
CA VAL A 187 -12.10 0.89 13.60
C VAL A 187 -13.49 0.35 13.93
N ARG A 188 -14.33 1.14 14.55
CA ARG A 188 -15.70 0.74 14.91
C ARG A 188 -16.58 0.56 13.67
N VAL A 189 -17.45 -0.43 13.73
CA VAL A 189 -18.42 -0.76 12.67
C VAL A 189 -19.83 -0.87 13.23
N ASP A 190 -20.78 -0.20 12.59
CA ASP A 190 -22.20 -0.33 12.86
C ASP A 190 -22.74 -1.64 12.22
N LEU A 191 -22.87 -2.67 13.05
CA LEU A 191 -23.33 -4.01 12.63
C LEU A 191 -24.81 -4.05 12.24
N ASP A 192 -25.65 -3.22 12.87
CA ASP A 192 -27.07 -3.11 12.52
C ASP A 192 -27.22 -2.47 11.15
N LYS A 193 -26.47 -1.39 10.89
CA LYS A 193 -26.39 -0.74 9.58
C LYS A 193 -25.82 -1.70 8.52
N ALA A 194 -24.79 -2.48 8.87
CA ALA A 194 -24.22 -3.49 7.97
C ALA A 194 -25.26 -4.54 7.57
N SER A 195 -26.05 -5.05 8.51
CA SER A 195 -27.11 -6.02 8.25
C SER A 195 -28.22 -5.44 7.38
N LYS A 196 -28.64 -4.18 7.61
CA LYS A 196 -29.61 -3.46 6.81
C LYS A 196 -29.11 -3.21 5.39
N ASN A 197 -27.87 -2.69 5.26
CA ASN A 197 -27.26 -2.39 3.97
C ASN A 197 -27.04 -3.65 3.13
N LYS A 198 -26.67 -4.76 3.75
CA LYS A 198 -26.54 -6.06 3.07
C LYS A 198 -27.86 -6.51 2.43
N LYS A 199 -28.98 -6.40 3.17
CA LYS A 199 -30.31 -6.72 2.65
C LYS A 199 -30.70 -5.80 1.48
N LEU A 200 -30.43 -4.50 1.63
CA LEU A 200 -30.71 -3.50 0.59
C LEU A 200 -29.90 -3.77 -0.70
N ILE A 201 -28.59 -4.01 -0.57
CA ILE A 201 -27.70 -4.30 -1.70
C ILE A 201 -28.14 -5.57 -2.41
N ARG A 202 -28.45 -6.64 -1.66
CA ARG A 202 -28.98 -7.90 -2.24
C ARG A 202 -30.32 -7.71 -2.93
N GLY A 203 -31.19 -6.91 -2.36
CA GLY A 203 -32.48 -6.56 -3.00
C GLY A 203 -32.28 -5.90 -4.36
N LYS A 204 -31.45 -4.84 -4.41
CA LYS A 204 -31.10 -4.13 -5.66
C LYS A 204 -30.39 -5.05 -6.66
N ALA A 205 -29.43 -5.86 -6.21
CA ALA A 205 -28.73 -6.82 -7.06
C ALA A 205 -29.69 -7.85 -7.68
N ASN A 206 -30.61 -8.40 -6.89
CA ASN A 206 -31.60 -9.38 -7.36
C ASN A 206 -32.59 -8.77 -8.35
N GLU A 207 -32.99 -7.50 -8.16
CA GLU A 207 -33.85 -6.79 -9.10
C GLU A 207 -33.17 -6.62 -10.47
N LEU A 208 -31.90 -6.14 -10.47
CA LEU A 208 -31.11 -6.00 -11.69
C LEU A 208 -30.86 -7.35 -12.35
N ARG A 209 -30.54 -8.39 -11.59
CA ARG A 209 -30.33 -9.75 -12.08
C ARG A 209 -31.56 -10.27 -12.83
N ARG A 210 -32.75 -10.19 -12.21
CA ARG A 210 -34.00 -10.58 -12.85
C ARG A 210 -34.28 -9.78 -14.13
N GLY A 211 -33.97 -8.48 -14.14
CA GLY A 211 -34.11 -7.64 -15.33
C GLY A 211 -33.22 -8.09 -16.49
N ILE A 212 -31.97 -8.44 -16.20
CA ILE A 212 -31.00 -8.95 -17.17
C ILE A 212 -31.41 -10.34 -17.66
N GLU A 213 -31.77 -11.26 -16.77
CA GLU A 213 -32.17 -12.64 -17.10
C GLU A 213 -33.46 -12.67 -17.93
N LYS A 214 -34.40 -11.77 -17.64
CA LYS A 214 -35.61 -11.60 -18.45
C LYS A 214 -35.30 -11.19 -19.88
N GLN A 215 -34.36 -10.26 -20.08
CA GLN A 215 -33.91 -9.84 -21.41
C GLN A 215 -33.10 -10.93 -22.12
N ALA A 216 -32.25 -11.63 -21.37
CA ALA A 216 -31.46 -12.76 -21.88
C ALA A 216 -32.31 -14.00 -22.17
N GLY A 217 -33.51 -14.11 -21.54
CA GLY A 217 -34.37 -15.28 -21.62
C GLY A 217 -33.79 -16.53 -20.98
N GLY A 218 -33.07 -16.37 -19.88
CA GLY A 218 -32.44 -17.40 -19.06
C GLY A 218 -31.38 -16.86 -18.15
N ASP A 219 -30.81 -17.71 -17.30
CA ASP A 219 -29.79 -17.37 -16.32
C ASP A 219 -28.50 -16.83 -16.97
N VAL A 220 -27.92 -15.80 -16.35
CA VAL A 220 -26.67 -15.16 -16.79
C VAL A 220 -25.65 -15.13 -15.67
N ASP A 221 -24.54 -15.83 -15.85
CA ASP A 221 -23.37 -15.63 -15.00
C ASP A 221 -22.66 -14.33 -15.40
N ILE A 222 -22.82 -13.31 -14.56
CA ILE A 222 -22.30 -11.96 -14.79
C ILE A 222 -20.77 -11.85 -14.75
N TRP A 223 -20.07 -12.88 -14.27
CA TRP A 223 -18.61 -12.93 -14.20
C TRP A 223 -17.98 -13.78 -15.31
N ALA A 224 -18.75 -14.68 -15.93
CA ALA A 224 -18.29 -15.52 -17.01
C ALA A 224 -18.49 -14.84 -18.38
N SER A 225 -17.38 -14.45 -19.03
CA SER A 225 -17.43 -13.81 -20.36
C SER A 225 -18.19 -14.63 -21.39
N ALA A 226 -18.15 -15.96 -21.34
CA ALA A 226 -18.89 -16.83 -22.26
C ALA A 226 -20.40 -16.76 -22.04
N SER A 227 -20.87 -16.61 -20.79
CA SER A 227 -22.29 -16.44 -20.45
C SER A 227 -22.82 -15.09 -20.95
N ILE A 228 -22.04 -14.03 -20.73
CA ILE A 228 -22.38 -12.68 -21.20
C ILE A 228 -22.38 -12.62 -22.73
N ALA A 229 -21.42 -13.26 -23.41
CA ALA A 229 -21.37 -13.34 -24.87
C ALA A 229 -22.65 -13.96 -25.45
N LYS A 230 -23.13 -15.08 -24.88
CA LYS A 230 -24.39 -15.71 -25.30
C LYS A 230 -25.59 -14.76 -25.17
N MET A 231 -25.63 -13.98 -24.10
CA MET A 231 -26.67 -12.95 -23.90
C MET A 231 -26.55 -11.85 -24.97
N PHE A 232 -25.36 -11.35 -25.25
CA PHE A 232 -25.13 -10.32 -26.24
C PHE A 232 -25.47 -10.79 -27.64
N ASP A 233 -25.06 -12.02 -28.02
CA ASP A 233 -25.42 -12.63 -29.31
C ASP A 233 -26.94 -12.72 -29.47
N LYS A 234 -27.68 -13.13 -28.41
CA LYS A 234 -29.16 -13.20 -28.43
C LYS A 234 -29.80 -11.83 -28.56
N LEU A 235 -29.22 -10.80 -27.96
CA LEU A 235 -29.72 -9.42 -28.03
C LEU A 235 -29.24 -8.67 -29.29
N GLY A 236 -28.44 -9.29 -30.15
CA GLY A 236 -27.88 -8.67 -31.34
C GLY A 236 -26.89 -7.52 -31.00
N LEU A 237 -26.21 -7.61 -29.86
CA LEU A 237 -25.24 -6.62 -29.42
C LEU A 237 -23.81 -7.07 -29.77
N GLU A 238 -23.05 -6.18 -30.36
CA GLU A 238 -21.63 -6.42 -30.65
C GLU A 238 -20.79 -6.29 -29.37
N TYR A 239 -19.65 -6.96 -29.31
CA TYR A 239 -18.71 -6.88 -28.20
C TYR A 239 -17.26 -7.09 -28.62
N PRO A 240 -16.30 -6.44 -27.94
CA PRO A 240 -14.88 -6.57 -28.25
C PRO A 240 -14.35 -7.97 -27.88
N ARG A 241 -13.28 -8.35 -28.57
CA ARG A 241 -12.52 -9.56 -28.29
C ARG A 241 -11.08 -9.21 -27.90
N THR A 242 -10.48 -10.06 -27.10
CA THR A 242 -9.06 -9.98 -26.77
C THR A 242 -8.22 -10.37 -27.99
N ASP A 243 -6.91 -10.06 -27.97
CA ASP A 243 -5.96 -10.48 -29.04
C ASP A 243 -5.95 -12.02 -29.29
N LYS A 244 -6.39 -12.79 -28.31
CA LYS A 244 -6.57 -14.25 -28.40
C LYS A 244 -7.96 -14.68 -28.83
N GLY A 245 -8.81 -13.75 -29.26
CA GLY A 245 -10.17 -14.00 -29.76
C GLY A 245 -11.26 -14.23 -28.68
N ALA A 246 -10.93 -14.21 -27.39
CA ALA A 246 -11.91 -14.38 -26.33
C ALA A 246 -12.80 -13.13 -26.15
N PRO A 247 -14.11 -13.27 -25.80
CA PRO A 247 -14.98 -12.16 -25.49
C PRO A 247 -14.44 -11.31 -24.32
N SER A 248 -14.55 -9.98 -24.43
CA SER A 248 -14.05 -9.04 -23.42
C SER A 248 -15.13 -8.07 -22.95
N PHE A 249 -15.57 -8.19 -21.72
CA PHE A 249 -16.60 -7.35 -21.08
C PHE A 249 -16.01 -6.58 -19.89
N ASN A 250 -15.00 -5.75 -20.18
CA ASN A 250 -14.41 -4.90 -19.17
C ASN A 250 -15.35 -3.72 -18.82
N LYS A 251 -15.08 -3.08 -17.67
CA LYS A 251 -15.92 -1.99 -17.15
C LYS A 251 -15.97 -0.80 -18.12
N GLY A 252 -14.85 -0.48 -18.78
CA GLY A 252 -14.77 0.65 -19.72
C GLY A 252 -15.76 0.47 -20.88
N TYR A 253 -15.67 -0.68 -21.56
CA TYR A 253 -16.58 -1.01 -22.66
C TYR A 253 -18.06 -1.03 -22.22
N LEU A 254 -18.37 -1.73 -21.11
CA LEU A 254 -19.76 -1.81 -20.63
C LEU A 254 -20.33 -0.45 -20.21
N SER A 255 -19.52 0.42 -19.63
CA SER A 255 -19.95 1.75 -19.18
C SER A 255 -20.16 2.75 -20.34
N SER A 256 -19.41 2.62 -21.44
CA SER A 256 -19.55 3.45 -22.63
C SER A 256 -20.65 2.98 -23.58
N HIS A 257 -21.10 1.72 -23.44
CA HIS A 257 -22.11 1.14 -24.31
C HIS A 257 -23.51 1.73 -24.03
N PRO A 258 -24.27 2.18 -25.07
CA PRO A 258 -25.56 2.86 -24.89
C PRO A 258 -26.70 1.94 -24.39
N SER A 259 -26.54 0.63 -24.51
CA SER A 259 -27.57 -0.32 -24.11
C SER A 259 -27.74 -0.35 -22.59
N LYS A 260 -29.01 -0.30 -22.15
CA LYS A 260 -29.37 -0.39 -20.74
C LYS A 260 -28.88 -1.69 -20.09
N VAL A 261 -28.86 -2.81 -20.81
CA VAL A 261 -28.38 -4.09 -20.28
C VAL A 261 -26.90 -4.02 -19.88
N CYS A 262 -26.08 -3.25 -20.60
CA CYS A 262 -24.67 -3.03 -20.26
C CYS A 262 -24.52 -2.21 -18.97
N GLN A 263 -25.31 -1.15 -18.82
CA GLN A 263 -25.36 -0.32 -17.62
C GLN A 263 -25.86 -1.12 -16.41
N ASP A 264 -26.92 -1.90 -16.60
CA ASP A 264 -27.48 -2.79 -15.56
C ASP A 264 -26.44 -3.86 -15.15
N LEU A 265 -25.68 -4.40 -16.09
CA LEU A 265 -24.62 -5.38 -15.83
C LEU A 265 -23.47 -4.76 -15.01
N VAL A 266 -23.04 -3.54 -15.35
CA VAL A 266 -22.04 -2.81 -14.55
C VAL A 266 -22.53 -2.61 -13.12
N LYS A 267 -23.76 -2.12 -12.96
CA LYS A 267 -24.34 -1.84 -11.65
C LYS A 267 -24.55 -3.11 -10.83
N LEU A 268 -24.99 -4.19 -11.47
CA LEU A 268 -25.13 -5.49 -10.82
C LEU A 268 -23.78 -6.03 -10.31
N ARG A 269 -22.72 -5.94 -11.12
CA ARG A 269 -21.37 -6.32 -10.70
C ARG A 269 -20.86 -5.46 -9.52
N GLU A 270 -21.19 -4.18 -9.50
CA GLU A 270 -20.84 -3.28 -8.41
C GLU A 270 -21.55 -3.68 -7.11
N PHE A 271 -22.85 -3.97 -7.14
CA PHE A 271 -23.59 -4.44 -5.97
C PHE A 271 -23.16 -5.84 -5.52
N ASP A 272 -22.92 -6.76 -6.45
CA ASP A 272 -22.44 -8.11 -6.14
C ASP A 272 -21.07 -8.06 -5.43
N LYS A 273 -20.18 -7.21 -5.92
CA LYS A 273 -18.89 -6.96 -5.28
C LYS A 273 -19.02 -6.24 -3.94
N ALA A 274 -19.99 -5.31 -3.81
CA ALA A 274 -20.26 -4.62 -2.56
C ALA A 274 -20.71 -5.59 -1.46
N ASP A 275 -21.59 -6.54 -1.77
CA ASP A 275 -22.03 -7.58 -0.84
C ASP A 275 -20.91 -8.58 -0.52
N SER A 276 -20.43 -9.29 -1.54
CA SER A 276 -19.53 -10.45 -1.35
C SER A 276 -18.11 -10.09 -0.95
N THR A 277 -17.55 -9.01 -1.53
CA THR A 277 -16.15 -8.63 -1.30
C THR A 277 -16.00 -7.68 -0.11
N PHE A 278 -16.93 -6.73 0.06
CA PHE A 278 -16.77 -5.71 1.11
C PHE A 278 -17.57 -6.04 2.37
N ILE A 279 -18.92 -6.16 2.30
CA ILE A 279 -19.70 -6.40 3.53
C ILE A 279 -19.37 -7.76 4.14
N ASP A 280 -19.32 -8.82 3.35
CA ASP A 280 -18.99 -10.16 3.87
C ASP A 280 -17.57 -10.22 4.44
N SER A 281 -16.62 -9.49 3.83
CA SER A 281 -15.27 -9.38 4.38
C SER A 281 -15.24 -8.61 5.70
N ILE A 282 -15.98 -7.48 5.80
CA ILE A 282 -16.11 -6.71 7.03
C ILE A 282 -16.70 -7.60 8.14
N LEU A 283 -17.83 -8.24 7.89
CA LEU A 283 -18.50 -9.10 8.88
C LEU A 283 -17.67 -10.31 9.30
N ARG A 284 -16.84 -10.85 8.41
CA ARG A 284 -15.93 -11.98 8.70
C ARG A 284 -14.77 -11.59 9.60
N HIS A 285 -14.25 -10.38 9.45
CA HIS A 285 -13.09 -9.89 10.20
C HIS A 285 -13.47 -9.04 11.41
N GLU A 286 -14.76 -8.86 11.63
CA GLU A 286 -15.29 -8.12 12.78
C GLU A 286 -14.99 -8.88 14.09
N THR A 287 -14.64 -8.12 15.11
CA THR A 287 -14.47 -8.61 16.47
C THR A 287 -14.92 -7.53 17.45
N ASN A 288 -15.95 -7.81 18.25
CA ASN A 288 -16.51 -6.88 19.24
C ASN A 288 -16.88 -5.50 18.67
N GLY A 289 -17.51 -5.48 17.49
CA GLY A 289 -17.92 -4.25 16.80
C GLY A 289 -16.77 -3.49 16.13
N ARG A 290 -15.61 -4.12 15.90
CA ARG A 290 -14.41 -3.46 15.34
C ARG A 290 -13.74 -4.28 14.26
N ILE A 291 -13.06 -3.55 13.38
CA ILE A 291 -12.17 -4.12 12.35
C ILE A 291 -10.72 -3.79 12.70
N HIS A 292 -9.90 -4.82 12.86
CA HIS A 292 -8.49 -4.73 13.18
C HIS A 292 -7.64 -5.01 11.93
N THR A 293 -7.67 -4.09 10.96
CA THR A 293 -6.93 -4.24 9.69
C THR A 293 -5.41 -4.28 9.91
N GLU A 294 -4.71 -5.02 9.05
CA GLU A 294 -3.25 -5.00 9.01
C GLU A 294 -2.75 -3.93 8.05
N LEU A 295 -1.88 -3.05 8.54
CA LEU A 295 -1.15 -2.12 7.72
C LEU A 295 0.27 -2.65 7.42
N HIS A 296 0.68 -2.52 6.17
CA HIS A 296 2.02 -2.85 5.70
C HIS A 296 2.71 -1.58 5.21
N SER A 297 3.74 -1.14 5.91
CA SER A 297 4.43 0.12 5.61
C SER A 297 5.35 0.02 4.40
N THR A 298 5.82 -1.18 4.08
CA THR A 298 6.72 -1.46 2.96
C THR A 298 6.29 -2.70 2.20
N ARG A 299 6.98 -3.01 1.09
CA ARG A 299 6.77 -4.24 0.35
C ARG A 299 7.09 -5.48 1.20
N ARG A 300 6.29 -6.53 1.04
CA ARG A 300 6.42 -7.85 1.64
C ARG A 300 6.16 -8.91 0.58
N ASP A 301 6.43 -10.19 0.90
CA ASP A 301 6.14 -11.31 -0.01
C ASP A 301 4.63 -11.41 -0.33
N GLU A 302 3.79 -11.09 0.66
CA GLU A 302 2.33 -11.17 0.58
C GLU A 302 1.65 -9.89 0.06
N GLY A 303 2.41 -8.85 -0.26
CA GLY A 303 1.85 -7.58 -0.73
C GLY A 303 2.73 -6.36 -0.43
N GLY A 304 2.13 -5.18 -0.48
CA GLY A 304 2.83 -3.90 -0.31
C GLY A 304 3.28 -3.28 -1.63
N THR A 305 3.90 -2.11 -1.54
CA THR A 305 4.31 -1.32 -2.70
C THR A 305 5.80 -1.02 -2.70
N VAL A 306 6.39 -0.95 -3.87
CA VAL A 306 7.80 -0.54 -4.03
C VAL A 306 8.00 0.98 -3.84
N THR A 307 6.92 1.75 -3.81
CA THR A 307 6.95 3.22 -3.61
C THR A 307 6.91 3.63 -2.14
N GLY A 308 6.75 2.69 -1.22
CA GLY A 308 6.62 2.97 0.22
C GLY A 308 5.21 3.42 0.67
N ARG A 309 4.20 3.43 -0.21
CA ARG A 309 2.81 3.62 0.21
C ARG A 309 2.38 2.48 1.12
N PHE A 310 1.53 2.78 2.09
CA PHE A 310 0.86 1.75 2.86
C PHE A 310 0.03 0.83 1.97
N SER A 311 -0.06 -0.41 2.34
CA SER A 311 -1.11 -1.33 1.89
C SER A 311 -1.80 -1.95 3.09
N SER A 312 -2.98 -2.50 2.87
CA SER A 312 -3.83 -3.03 3.95
C SER A 312 -4.33 -4.43 3.58
N SER A 313 -4.47 -5.29 4.59
CA SER A 313 -5.05 -6.64 4.46
C SER A 313 -5.84 -7.02 5.71
N ASN A 314 -6.63 -8.06 5.60
CA ASN A 314 -7.40 -8.69 6.69
C ASN A 314 -8.33 -7.75 7.50
N PRO A 315 -9.25 -7.00 6.87
CA PRO A 315 -9.53 -6.81 5.44
C PRO A 315 -8.74 -5.64 4.83
N ASN A 316 -8.72 -5.53 3.48
CA ASN A 316 -8.14 -4.38 2.82
C ASN A 316 -9.12 -3.20 2.80
N LEU A 317 -8.97 -2.28 3.75
CA LEU A 317 -9.83 -1.09 3.87
C LEU A 317 -9.48 0.01 2.84
N GLN A 318 -8.28 -0.01 2.24
CA GLN A 318 -7.88 0.97 1.23
C GLN A 318 -8.54 0.75 -0.14
N GLN A 319 -9.21 -0.38 -0.34
CA GLN A 319 -9.93 -0.69 -1.59
C GLN A 319 -11.44 -0.49 -1.49
N ILE A 320 -11.95 0.01 -0.36
CA ILE A 320 -13.38 0.28 -0.19
C ILE A 320 -13.82 1.34 -1.21
N PRO A 321 -14.93 1.09 -1.96
CA PRO A 321 -15.37 1.97 -3.03
C PRO A 321 -15.57 3.41 -2.58
N ALA A 322 -15.09 4.36 -3.41
CA ALA A 322 -15.22 5.79 -3.18
C ALA A 322 -15.91 6.53 -4.35
N ARG A 323 -15.97 5.93 -5.56
CA ARG A 323 -16.39 6.63 -6.78
C ARG A 323 -17.90 6.63 -6.99
N ASP A 324 -18.59 5.54 -6.68
CA ASP A 324 -20.04 5.45 -6.74
C ASP A 324 -20.60 5.95 -5.41
N LYS A 325 -21.36 7.05 -5.46
CA LYS A 325 -21.87 7.72 -4.25
C LYS A 325 -22.79 6.83 -3.41
N ASP A 326 -23.62 6.02 -4.05
CA ASP A 326 -24.55 5.14 -3.35
C ASP A 326 -23.80 4.00 -2.64
N ILE A 327 -22.89 3.33 -3.36
CA ILE A 327 -22.09 2.23 -2.81
C ILE A 327 -21.12 2.74 -1.76
N LYS A 328 -20.47 3.90 -2.01
CA LYS A 328 -19.63 4.58 -1.01
C LYS A 328 -20.38 4.77 0.30
N LYS A 329 -21.56 5.37 0.26
CA LYS A 329 -22.38 5.62 1.45
C LYS A 329 -22.80 4.33 2.15
N LEU A 330 -23.14 3.29 1.39
CA LEU A 330 -23.57 2.00 1.94
C LEU A 330 -22.42 1.22 2.61
N ILE A 331 -21.19 1.35 2.12
CA ILE A 331 -20.04 0.59 2.64
C ILE A 331 -19.18 1.41 3.59
N ARG A 332 -18.74 2.62 3.20
CA ARG A 332 -17.95 3.50 4.09
C ARG A 332 -18.77 3.96 5.30
N GLY A 333 -20.07 4.20 5.12
CA GLY A 333 -20.97 4.57 6.20
C GLY A 333 -21.18 3.50 7.28
N LEU A 334 -20.60 2.31 7.12
CA LEU A 334 -20.52 1.31 8.20
C LEU A 334 -19.47 1.66 9.25
N PHE A 335 -18.46 2.45 8.87
CA PHE A 335 -17.38 2.82 9.76
C PHE A 335 -17.72 4.13 10.49
N ILE A 336 -17.72 4.05 11.80
CA ILE A 336 -18.17 5.10 12.71
C ILE A 336 -17.06 5.48 13.70
N PRO A 337 -17.04 6.73 14.20
CA PRO A 337 -16.09 7.16 15.22
C PRO A 337 -16.39 6.52 16.58
N GLU A 338 -15.56 6.82 17.58
CA GLU A 338 -15.85 6.49 18.98
C GLU A 338 -17.06 7.30 19.49
N ASP A 339 -17.70 6.80 20.55
CA ASP A 339 -18.86 7.49 21.13
C ASP A 339 -18.48 8.87 21.63
N GLY A 340 -19.23 9.88 21.21
CA GLY A 340 -18.97 11.29 21.55
C GLY A 340 -18.00 12.00 20.60
N TYR A 341 -17.44 11.31 19.61
CA TYR A 341 -16.55 11.86 18.60
C TYR A 341 -17.24 11.99 17.24
N LYS A 342 -16.62 12.76 16.34
CA LYS A 342 -16.93 12.81 14.93
C LYS A 342 -15.85 12.11 14.12
N TRP A 343 -16.20 11.64 12.93
CA TRP A 343 -15.24 11.14 11.96
C TRP A 343 -14.57 12.31 11.25
N GLY A 344 -13.27 12.52 11.46
CA GLY A 344 -12.50 13.50 10.72
C GLY A 344 -11.68 12.83 9.62
N SER A 345 -11.84 13.31 8.39
CA SER A 345 -11.03 12.96 7.23
C SER A 345 -10.12 14.13 6.88
N PHE A 346 -8.83 13.86 6.73
CA PHE A 346 -7.78 14.83 6.41
C PHE A 346 -7.04 14.33 5.17
N ASP A 347 -7.35 14.92 4.01
CA ASP A 347 -6.81 14.51 2.72
C ASP A 347 -5.87 15.57 2.14
N TYR A 348 -4.74 15.14 1.58
CA TYR A 348 -3.82 16.05 0.90
C TYR A 348 -4.41 16.54 -0.42
N SER A 349 -4.77 17.82 -0.46
CA SER A 349 -5.27 18.46 -1.67
C SER A 349 -4.21 18.49 -2.77
N SER A 350 -4.45 17.73 -3.85
CA SER A 350 -3.53 17.68 -5.00
C SER A 350 -2.07 17.38 -4.62
N GLN A 351 -1.83 16.40 -3.74
CA GLN A 351 -0.50 16.06 -3.21
C GLN A 351 0.54 15.84 -4.31
N GLU A 352 0.27 14.96 -5.27
CA GLU A 352 1.22 14.62 -6.33
C GLU A 352 1.51 15.82 -7.27
N PRO A 353 0.52 16.63 -7.70
CA PRO A 353 0.76 17.89 -8.45
C PRO A 353 1.65 18.89 -7.70
N ARG A 354 1.43 19.08 -6.39
CA ARG A 354 2.28 19.98 -5.57
C ARG A 354 3.71 19.48 -5.47
N LEU A 355 3.90 18.19 -5.30
CA LEU A 355 5.23 17.55 -5.32
C LEU A 355 5.91 17.68 -6.69
N LEU A 356 5.17 17.55 -7.78
CA LEU A 356 5.71 17.76 -9.14
C LEU A 356 6.26 19.19 -9.29
N VAL A 357 5.48 20.20 -8.91
CA VAL A 357 5.90 21.60 -8.96
C VAL A 357 7.10 21.84 -8.02
N HIS A 358 7.07 21.28 -6.80
CA HIS A 358 8.19 21.36 -5.87
C HIS A 358 9.49 20.85 -6.48
N PHE A 359 9.48 19.66 -7.10
CA PHE A 359 10.68 19.09 -7.71
C PHE A 359 11.12 19.88 -8.93
N ALA A 360 10.21 20.33 -9.77
CA ALA A 360 10.54 21.18 -10.92
C ALA A 360 11.20 22.49 -10.47
N ALA A 361 10.63 23.18 -9.49
CA ALA A 361 11.16 24.42 -8.93
C ALA A 361 12.46 24.23 -8.13
N SER A 362 12.74 23.02 -7.64
CA SER A 362 13.97 22.71 -6.89
C SER A 362 15.17 22.41 -7.79
N VAL A 363 14.94 22.03 -9.03
CA VAL A 363 16.03 21.75 -9.98
C VAL A 363 16.65 23.05 -10.52
N GLY A 364 15.83 24.07 -10.75
CA GLY A 364 16.23 25.27 -11.49
C GLY A 364 16.43 25.00 -13.00
N ASP A 365 16.51 26.04 -13.79
CA ASP A 365 16.78 25.97 -15.24
C ASP A 365 15.82 25.02 -16.02
N MET A 366 14.53 25.13 -15.69
CA MET A 366 13.47 24.40 -16.38
C MET A 366 12.98 25.16 -17.62
N PRO A 367 12.54 24.48 -18.70
CA PRO A 367 11.87 25.14 -19.81
C PRO A 367 10.64 25.91 -19.31
N ARG A 368 10.49 27.16 -19.75
CA ARG A 368 9.47 28.09 -19.25
C ARG A 368 9.56 28.29 -17.73
N GLN A 369 10.77 28.62 -17.29
CA GLN A 369 11.05 28.93 -15.88
C GLN A 369 10.15 30.08 -15.37
N ASP A 370 9.85 31.07 -16.24
CA ASP A 370 8.89 32.14 -16.01
C ASP A 370 7.50 31.59 -15.55
N LEU A 371 6.96 30.68 -16.33
CA LEU A 371 5.68 30.03 -16.01
C LEU A 371 5.74 29.21 -14.73
N LEU A 372 6.85 28.51 -14.49
CA LEU A 372 7.01 27.70 -13.28
C LEU A 372 7.06 28.58 -12.01
N GLU A 373 7.73 29.73 -12.08
CA GLU A 373 7.78 30.71 -10.99
C GLU A 373 6.39 31.32 -10.75
N ASP A 374 5.66 31.70 -11.79
CA ASP A 374 4.27 32.16 -11.68
C ASP A 374 3.38 31.10 -10.99
N ILE A 375 3.54 29.81 -11.33
CA ILE A 375 2.79 28.72 -10.71
C ILE A 375 3.16 28.58 -9.23
N VAL A 376 4.43 28.67 -8.87
CA VAL A 376 4.89 28.63 -7.47
C VAL A 376 4.30 29.80 -6.70
N ASP A 377 4.33 31.01 -7.25
CA ASP A 377 3.77 32.21 -6.62
C ASP A 377 2.26 32.10 -6.43
N GLN A 378 1.55 31.57 -7.43
CA GLN A 378 0.12 31.32 -7.31
C GLN A 378 -0.20 30.29 -6.21
N TYR A 379 0.56 29.20 -6.09
CA TYR A 379 0.40 28.24 -4.96
C TYR A 379 0.67 28.86 -3.60
N ASN A 380 1.56 29.87 -3.51
CA ASN A 380 1.89 30.55 -2.27
C ASN A 380 0.89 31.65 -1.91
N THR A 381 0.14 32.18 -2.88
CA THR A 381 -0.75 33.33 -2.68
C THR A 381 -2.24 33.01 -2.82
N SER A 382 -2.57 31.90 -3.49
CA SER A 382 -3.95 31.51 -3.78
C SER A 382 -4.11 29.99 -3.79
N ASP A 383 -5.34 29.52 -3.88
CA ASP A 383 -5.65 28.11 -4.02
C ASP A 383 -5.65 27.71 -5.51
N VAL A 384 -4.57 27.08 -5.94
CA VAL A 384 -4.38 26.70 -7.34
C VAL A 384 -4.67 25.23 -7.59
N ASP A 385 -5.47 24.95 -8.59
CA ASP A 385 -5.64 23.60 -9.17
C ASP A 385 -4.76 23.49 -10.44
N LEU A 386 -3.63 22.79 -10.34
CA LEU A 386 -2.73 22.56 -11.47
C LEU A 386 -3.46 21.91 -12.66
N HIS A 387 -4.44 21.05 -12.41
CA HIS A 387 -5.19 20.41 -13.49
C HIS A 387 -6.09 21.41 -14.22
N GLN A 388 -6.72 22.33 -13.49
CA GLN A 388 -7.52 23.40 -14.09
C GLN A 388 -6.61 24.38 -14.83
N MET A 389 -5.49 24.77 -14.24
CA MET A 389 -4.52 25.65 -14.90
C MET A 389 -4.02 25.06 -16.23
N VAL A 390 -3.66 23.77 -16.23
CA VAL A 390 -3.24 23.08 -17.46
C VAL A 390 -4.39 23.00 -18.46
N ALA A 391 -5.62 22.81 -18.00
CA ALA A 391 -6.82 22.82 -18.84
C ALA A 391 -6.99 24.16 -19.54
N ASP A 392 -6.88 25.27 -18.82
CA ASP A 392 -7.02 26.63 -19.33
C ASP A 392 -5.89 26.99 -20.32
N LEU A 393 -4.64 26.62 -19.98
CA LEU A 393 -3.48 26.84 -20.84
C LEU A 393 -3.52 26.04 -22.15
N ALA A 394 -4.02 24.83 -22.11
CA ALA A 394 -4.06 23.91 -23.24
C ALA A 394 -5.39 23.96 -24.01
N GLY A 395 -6.42 24.65 -23.50
CA GLY A 395 -7.76 24.72 -24.12
C GLY A 395 -8.51 23.38 -24.07
N ILE A 396 -8.29 22.58 -23.01
CA ILE A 396 -8.90 21.26 -22.80
C ILE A 396 -9.71 21.23 -21.50
N THR A 397 -10.50 20.18 -21.31
CA THR A 397 -11.26 20.05 -20.06
C THR A 397 -10.34 19.70 -18.88
N ARG A 398 -10.73 20.06 -17.64
CA ARG A 398 -10.02 19.67 -16.41
C ARG A 398 -9.82 18.16 -16.30
N LYS A 399 -10.81 17.36 -16.73
CA LYS A 399 -10.75 15.90 -16.74
C LYS A 399 -9.64 15.38 -17.67
N GLU A 400 -9.55 15.94 -18.86
CA GLU A 400 -8.48 15.61 -19.83
C GLU A 400 -7.12 16.06 -19.32
N ALA A 401 -7.01 17.30 -18.81
CA ALA A 401 -5.79 17.81 -18.21
C ALA A 401 -5.30 16.93 -17.05
N LYS A 402 -6.20 16.48 -16.16
CA LYS A 402 -5.87 15.52 -15.10
C LYS A 402 -5.34 14.20 -15.65
N ALA A 403 -5.98 13.66 -16.69
CA ALA A 403 -5.55 12.40 -17.32
C ALA A 403 -4.20 12.56 -18.03
N VAL A 404 -3.95 13.68 -18.69
CA VAL A 404 -2.67 13.98 -19.34
C VAL A 404 -1.55 14.17 -18.33
N ASN A 405 -1.77 14.98 -17.29
CA ASN A 405 -0.79 15.18 -16.21
C ASN A 405 -0.39 13.85 -15.55
N LEU A 406 -1.37 13.06 -15.13
CA LEU A 406 -1.12 11.73 -14.55
C LEU A 406 -0.48 10.79 -15.59
N GLY A 407 -0.92 10.86 -16.84
CA GLY A 407 -0.35 10.07 -17.94
C GLY A 407 1.15 10.30 -18.10
N ILE A 408 1.58 11.55 -18.11
CA ILE A 408 3.01 11.91 -18.21
C ILE A 408 3.77 11.45 -16.95
N MET A 409 3.22 11.73 -15.77
CA MET A 409 3.83 11.32 -14.50
C MET A 409 4.00 9.79 -14.40
N TYR A 410 3.07 9.03 -14.96
CA TYR A 410 3.09 7.56 -14.92
C TYR A 410 3.76 6.92 -16.15
N GLY A 411 4.32 7.72 -17.06
CA GLY A 411 4.94 7.22 -18.28
C GLY A 411 3.95 6.51 -19.20
N MET A 412 2.73 7.02 -19.27
CA MET A 412 1.63 6.45 -20.05
C MET A 412 1.86 6.72 -21.55
N GLY A 413 1.69 5.69 -22.38
CA GLY A 413 1.72 5.84 -23.83
C GLY A 413 0.39 6.35 -24.39
N VAL A 414 0.42 6.86 -25.63
CA VAL A 414 -0.73 7.44 -26.36
C VAL A 414 -1.96 6.53 -26.32
N ALA A 415 -1.80 5.24 -26.66
CA ALA A 415 -2.92 4.30 -26.71
C ALA A 415 -3.62 4.12 -25.35
N LYS A 416 -2.85 4.13 -24.25
CA LYS A 416 -3.42 4.01 -22.90
C LYS A 416 -4.13 5.29 -22.47
N LEU A 417 -3.59 6.47 -22.83
CA LEU A 417 -4.25 7.74 -22.58
C LEU A 417 -5.56 7.84 -23.37
N ALA A 418 -5.54 7.51 -24.67
CA ALA A 418 -6.71 7.49 -25.53
C ALA A 418 -7.86 6.68 -24.92
N ASN A 419 -7.55 5.46 -24.48
CA ASN A 419 -8.53 4.59 -23.79
C ASN A 419 -9.02 5.15 -22.45
N GLN A 420 -8.19 5.93 -21.74
CA GLN A 420 -8.55 6.45 -20.41
C GLN A 420 -9.51 7.63 -20.49
N ILE A 421 -9.38 8.46 -21.51
CA ILE A 421 -10.22 9.66 -21.72
C ILE A 421 -11.27 9.47 -22.83
N ASP A 422 -11.34 8.25 -23.41
CA ASP A 422 -12.31 7.84 -24.43
C ASP A 422 -12.23 8.71 -25.70
N VAL A 423 -11.02 8.86 -26.22
CA VAL A 423 -10.74 9.55 -27.50
C VAL A 423 -9.93 8.63 -28.43
N ASP A 424 -9.86 8.99 -29.71
CA ASP A 424 -8.98 8.30 -30.66
C ASP A 424 -7.49 8.58 -30.38
N PRO A 425 -6.56 7.71 -30.85
CA PRO A 425 -5.13 7.87 -30.60
C PRO A 425 -4.52 9.16 -31.14
N ASP A 426 -5.04 9.71 -32.22
CA ASP A 426 -4.52 10.95 -32.82
C ASP A 426 -4.90 12.14 -31.94
N THR A 427 -6.15 12.23 -31.48
CA THR A 427 -6.60 13.20 -30.48
C THR A 427 -5.76 13.11 -29.18
N ALA A 428 -5.51 11.92 -28.67
CA ALA A 428 -4.67 11.74 -27.48
C ALA A 428 -3.22 12.20 -27.71
N LYS A 429 -2.69 12.03 -28.92
CA LYS A 429 -1.36 12.50 -29.31
C LYS A 429 -1.31 14.04 -29.39
N GLU A 430 -2.34 14.65 -29.93
CA GLU A 430 -2.47 16.11 -29.98
C GLU A 430 -2.54 16.73 -28.58
N LEU A 431 -3.36 16.17 -27.69
CA LEU A 431 -3.46 16.59 -26.30
C LEU A 431 -2.11 16.50 -25.56
N LEU A 432 -1.37 15.41 -25.76
CA LEU A 432 -0.01 15.29 -25.22
C LEU A 432 0.95 16.33 -25.79
N GLN A 433 0.83 16.67 -27.08
CA GLN A 433 1.67 17.69 -27.70
C GLN A 433 1.32 19.08 -27.17
N GLN A 434 0.05 19.46 -27.14
CA GLN A 434 -0.42 20.73 -26.57
C GLN A 434 0.06 20.91 -25.12
N HIS A 435 -0.07 19.84 -24.29
CA HIS A 435 0.45 19.87 -22.92
C HIS A 435 1.96 20.12 -22.88
N ARG A 436 2.74 19.44 -23.74
CA ARG A 436 4.20 19.62 -23.81
C ARG A 436 4.61 21.04 -24.19
N ASP A 437 3.85 21.65 -25.08
CA ASP A 437 4.12 22.99 -25.56
C ASP A 437 3.75 24.08 -24.54
N LYS A 438 2.68 23.82 -23.76
CA LYS A 438 2.17 24.76 -22.77
C LYS A 438 2.83 24.60 -21.39
N VAL A 439 3.18 23.38 -20.99
CA VAL A 439 3.75 23.06 -19.66
C VAL A 439 5.01 22.19 -19.82
N PRO A 440 6.05 22.68 -20.52
CA PRO A 440 7.19 21.85 -20.92
C PRO A 440 8.05 21.37 -19.74
N PHE A 441 8.02 22.05 -18.60
CA PHE A 441 8.77 21.64 -17.40
C PHE A 441 8.36 20.27 -16.87
N VAL A 442 7.10 19.83 -17.06
CA VAL A 442 6.64 18.50 -16.62
C VAL A 442 7.36 17.39 -17.38
N LYS A 443 7.44 17.53 -18.71
CA LYS A 443 8.20 16.60 -19.56
C LYS A 443 9.69 16.66 -19.26
N ALA A 444 10.24 17.85 -19.10
CA ALA A 444 11.66 18.03 -18.77
C ALA A 444 12.03 17.34 -17.46
N LEU A 445 11.21 17.47 -16.40
CA LEU A 445 11.41 16.76 -15.13
C LEU A 445 11.35 15.23 -15.31
N ALA A 446 10.40 14.73 -16.13
CA ALA A 446 10.29 13.30 -16.41
C ALA A 446 11.54 12.75 -17.13
N GLU A 447 12.05 13.48 -18.11
CA GLU A 447 13.28 13.13 -18.84
C GLU A 447 14.52 13.20 -17.93
N MET A 448 14.60 14.21 -17.05
CA MET A 448 15.69 14.31 -16.07
C MET A 448 15.67 13.14 -15.07
N ALA A 449 14.51 12.81 -14.51
CA ALA A 449 14.35 11.68 -13.63
C ALA A 449 14.75 10.36 -14.33
N SER A 450 14.31 10.18 -15.58
CA SER A 450 14.65 9.00 -16.39
C SER A 450 16.15 8.92 -16.69
N ARG A 451 16.78 10.03 -17.07
CA ARG A 451 18.25 10.10 -17.29
C ARG A 451 19.02 9.79 -16.01
N ARG A 452 18.60 10.34 -14.86
CA ARG A 452 19.22 10.07 -13.56
C ARG A 452 19.08 8.60 -13.17
N ALA A 453 17.91 8.01 -13.40
CA ALA A 453 17.68 6.57 -13.19
C ALA A 453 18.55 5.71 -14.12
N ALA A 454 18.72 6.12 -15.37
CA ALA A 454 19.55 5.43 -16.35
C ALA A 454 21.04 5.50 -16.01
N SER A 455 21.56 6.66 -15.60
CA SER A 455 22.97 6.84 -15.27
C SER A 455 23.33 6.26 -13.90
N ASN A 456 22.59 6.64 -12.85
CA ASN A 456 22.92 6.31 -11.48
C ASN A 456 22.30 5.00 -10.99
N GLY A 457 21.35 4.42 -11.76
CA GLY A 457 20.60 3.22 -11.38
C GLY A 457 19.59 3.44 -10.26
N GLN A 458 19.39 4.68 -9.83
CA GLN A 458 18.47 5.01 -8.73
C GLN A 458 18.04 6.47 -8.76
N ILE A 459 16.91 6.74 -8.07
CA ILE A 459 16.46 8.07 -7.69
C ILE A 459 16.21 8.09 -6.18
N ARG A 460 16.08 9.28 -5.60
CA ARG A 460 15.68 9.47 -4.19
C ARG A 460 14.41 10.30 -4.10
N THR A 461 13.53 9.89 -3.22
CA THR A 461 12.33 10.63 -2.84
C THR A 461 12.65 11.83 -1.95
N LEU A 462 11.62 12.58 -1.57
CA LEU A 462 11.69 13.79 -0.76
C LEU A 462 12.43 13.60 0.58
N LEU A 463 12.19 12.45 1.26
CA LEU A 463 12.82 12.13 2.56
C LEU A 463 13.90 11.01 2.42
N GLY A 464 14.48 10.89 1.25
CA GLY A 464 15.70 10.10 1.04
C GLY A 464 15.48 8.62 0.73
N ARG A 465 14.23 8.12 0.62
CA ARG A 465 13.95 6.75 0.17
C ARG A 465 14.54 6.53 -1.21
N LYS A 466 15.27 5.44 -1.38
CA LYS A 466 15.79 5.05 -2.68
C LYS A 466 14.75 4.26 -3.48
N CYS A 467 14.74 4.53 -4.78
CA CYS A 467 14.03 3.73 -5.77
C CYS A 467 15.05 3.28 -6.81
N ARG A 468 15.31 1.98 -6.89
CA ARG A 468 16.39 1.39 -7.68
C ARG A 468 15.92 0.82 -9.00
N PHE A 469 16.78 0.91 -10.02
CA PHE A 469 16.57 0.40 -11.39
C PHE A 469 17.73 -0.54 -11.71
N HIS A 470 17.69 -1.75 -11.20
CA HIS A 470 18.81 -2.71 -11.29
C HIS A 470 18.68 -3.69 -12.46
N LEU A 471 17.50 -3.77 -13.10
CA LEU A 471 17.30 -4.61 -14.27
C LEU A 471 17.73 -3.92 -15.57
N TRP A 472 18.12 -4.73 -16.54
CA TRP A 472 18.58 -4.30 -17.86
C TRP A 472 17.80 -5.01 -18.96
N GLU A 473 17.57 -4.31 -20.06
CA GLU A 473 16.81 -4.79 -21.22
C GLU A 473 17.55 -4.47 -22.52
N PRO A 474 17.23 -5.15 -23.65
CA PRO A 474 17.73 -4.76 -24.95
C PRO A 474 17.38 -3.32 -25.29
N LYS A 475 18.26 -2.60 -25.99
CA LYS A 475 17.93 -1.26 -26.50
C LYS A 475 16.79 -1.28 -27.52
N THR A 476 16.66 -2.37 -28.29
CA THR A 476 15.55 -2.56 -29.22
C THR A 476 14.29 -2.93 -28.43
N PHE A 477 13.26 -2.12 -28.59
CA PHE A 477 11.98 -2.32 -27.88
C PHE A 477 11.36 -3.69 -28.24
N GLY A 478 10.94 -4.42 -27.21
CA GLY A 478 10.27 -5.72 -27.36
C GLY A 478 11.19 -6.91 -27.71
N ALA A 479 12.51 -6.69 -27.83
CA ALA A 479 13.46 -7.73 -28.23
C ALA A 479 13.83 -8.71 -27.10
N GLY A 480 13.42 -8.46 -25.84
CA GLY A 480 13.72 -9.36 -24.72
C GLY A 480 13.09 -8.91 -23.41
N LYS A 481 13.25 -9.71 -22.36
CA LYS A 481 12.75 -9.42 -21.00
C LYS A 481 13.84 -8.70 -20.20
N PRO A 482 13.45 -7.83 -19.24
CA PRO A 482 14.39 -7.26 -18.27
C PRO A 482 15.04 -8.36 -17.42
N LEU A 483 16.37 -8.33 -17.33
CA LEU A 483 17.21 -9.29 -16.62
C LEU A 483 18.20 -8.56 -15.68
N PRO A 484 18.79 -9.22 -14.68
CA PRO A 484 19.96 -8.73 -13.98
C PRO A 484 21.10 -8.39 -14.97
N HIS A 485 21.96 -7.43 -14.60
CA HIS A 485 22.98 -6.88 -15.51
C HIS A 485 23.81 -7.94 -16.25
N ASP A 486 24.38 -8.90 -15.50
CA ASP A 486 25.30 -9.89 -16.06
C ASP A 486 24.60 -10.88 -17.00
N GLU A 487 23.36 -11.24 -16.69
CA GLU A 487 22.50 -12.06 -17.53
C GLU A 487 22.09 -11.31 -18.81
N ALA A 488 21.67 -10.04 -18.66
CA ALA A 488 21.32 -9.20 -19.80
C ALA A 488 22.52 -8.93 -20.72
N LEU A 489 23.72 -8.75 -20.13
CA LEU A 489 24.96 -8.56 -20.87
C LEU A 489 25.30 -9.82 -21.69
N LYS A 490 25.16 -10.99 -21.10
CA LYS A 490 25.40 -12.28 -21.77
C LYS A 490 24.42 -12.55 -22.91
N GLU A 491 23.14 -12.23 -22.67
CA GLU A 491 22.07 -12.57 -23.61
C GLU A 491 21.87 -11.51 -24.72
N TYR A 492 22.01 -10.23 -24.39
CA TYR A 492 21.68 -9.10 -25.28
C TYR A 492 22.84 -8.13 -25.51
N GLY A 493 23.95 -8.30 -24.80
CA GLY A 493 25.01 -7.27 -24.69
C GLY A 493 25.70 -6.91 -26.00
N GLY A 494 25.75 -7.82 -26.97
CA GLY A 494 26.48 -7.59 -28.22
C GLY A 494 27.96 -7.27 -27.97
N VAL A 495 28.59 -6.56 -28.91
CA VAL A 495 29.99 -6.12 -28.76
C VAL A 495 30.07 -5.01 -27.71
N ASN A 496 30.88 -5.23 -26.67
CA ASN A 496 31.16 -4.28 -25.58
C ASN A 496 29.93 -3.82 -24.77
N GLY A 497 28.86 -4.61 -24.69
CA GLY A 497 27.67 -4.26 -23.89
C GLY A 497 26.81 -3.14 -24.48
N ALA A 498 27.08 -2.73 -25.73
CA ALA A 498 26.35 -1.63 -26.36
C ALA A 498 24.86 -1.93 -26.64
N GLY A 499 24.47 -3.20 -26.57
CA GLY A 499 23.10 -3.67 -26.88
C GLY A 499 22.08 -3.52 -25.77
N ILE A 500 22.49 -3.19 -24.53
CA ILE A 500 21.59 -3.12 -23.37
C ILE A 500 21.46 -1.71 -22.79
N ARG A 501 20.35 -1.48 -22.09
CA ARG A 501 20.06 -0.28 -21.28
C ARG A 501 19.36 -0.67 -20.00
N ARG A 502 19.35 0.24 -19.01
CA ARG A 502 18.57 0.02 -17.77
C ARG A 502 17.08 -0.01 -18.10
N ALA A 503 16.40 -1.01 -17.56
CA ALA A 503 14.97 -1.22 -17.74
C ALA A 503 14.13 -0.28 -16.86
N PHE A 504 12.90 0.01 -17.30
CA PHE A 504 11.87 0.73 -16.55
C PHE A 504 12.22 2.16 -16.14
N THR A 505 13.28 2.78 -16.67
CA THR A 505 13.68 4.14 -16.30
C THR A 505 12.61 5.19 -16.57
N TYR A 506 11.71 4.93 -17.52
CA TYR A 506 10.54 5.78 -17.79
C TYR A 506 9.57 5.90 -16.60
N LYS A 507 9.65 4.97 -15.62
CA LYS A 507 8.87 5.02 -14.37
C LYS A 507 9.50 5.90 -13.30
N ALA A 508 10.65 6.53 -13.57
CA ALA A 508 11.41 7.25 -12.55
C ALA A 508 10.63 8.41 -11.95
N LEU A 509 9.97 9.24 -12.78
CA LEU A 509 9.15 10.34 -12.26
C LEU A 509 7.99 9.81 -11.40
N ASN A 510 7.30 8.76 -11.84
CA ASN A 510 6.23 8.15 -11.06
C ASN A 510 6.73 7.68 -9.68
N ARG A 511 7.88 6.97 -9.64
CA ARG A 511 8.47 6.51 -8.37
C ARG A 511 8.91 7.67 -7.48
N LEU A 512 9.44 8.75 -8.08
CA LEU A 512 9.81 9.97 -7.36
C LEU A 512 8.60 10.60 -6.69
N ILE A 513 7.54 10.87 -7.45
CA ILE A 513 6.36 11.58 -6.95
C ILE A 513 5.56 10.72 -5.97
N GLN A 514 5.20 9.48 -6.34
CA GLN A 514 4.46 8.59 -5.45
C GLN A 514 5.22 8.22 -4.18
N GLY A 515 6.54 8.01 -4.29
CA GLY A 515 7.37 7.72 -3.12
C GLY A 515 7.47 8.92 -2.19
N SER A 516 7.59 10.13 -2.74
CA SER A 516 7.60 11.37 -1.96
C SER A 516 6.26 11.66 -1.29
N ALA A 517 5.15 11.36 -1.98
CA ALA A 517 3.81 11.44 -1.40
C ALA A 517 3.65 10.47 -0.21
N ALA A 518 4.12 9.23 -0.36
CA ALA A 518 4.12 8.25 0.72
C ALA A 518 4.98 8.70 1.91
N ASP A 519 6.17 9.26 1.65
CA ASP A 519 7.06 9.78 2.69
C ASP A 519 6.40 10.93 3.45
N GLN A 520 5.76 11.86 2.75
CA GLN A 520 5.04 13.00 3.35
C GLN A 520 3.88 12.53 4.24
N THR A 521 3.02 11.64 3.74
CA THR A 521 1.89 11.10 4.51
C THR A 521 2.38 10.34 5.75
N LYS A 522 3.45 9.55 5.65
CA LYS A 522 4.03 8.82 6.78
C LYS A 522 4.66 9.75 7.82
N LYS A 523 5.34 10.80 7.35
CA LYS A 523 5.91 11.82 8.25
C LYS A 523 4.81 12.53 9.03
N ALA A 524 3.74 12.95 8.34
CA ALA A 524 2.58 13.57 8.97
C ALA A 524 1.90 12.63 9.99
N MET A 525 1.69 11.37 9.62
CA MET A 525 1.14 10.36 10.54
C MET A 525 2.01 10.17 11.78
N LEU A 526 3.34 10.13 11.61
CA LEU A 526 4.29 10.03 12.72
C LEU A 526 4.26 11.26 13.61
N ASP A 527 4.18 12.46 13.03
CA ASP A 527 4.17 13.71 13.78
C ASP A 527 2.85 13.87 14.56
N CYS A 528 1.71 13.53 13.97
CA CYS A 528 0.44 13.45 14.70
C CYS A 528 0.53 12.44 15.88
N TYR A 529 1.08 11.26 15.64
CA TYR A 529 1.22 10.24 16.68
C TYR A 529 2.10 10.68 17.85
N LYS A 530 3.18 11.41 17.57
CA LYS A 530 4.06 11.98 18.62
C LYS A 530 3.37 13.00 19.52
N GLU A 531 2.32 13.63 19.04
CA GLU A 531 1.46 14.54 19.80
C GLU A 531 0.25 13.83 20.45
N GLY A 532 0.22 12.50 20.42
CA GLY A 532 -0.86 11.70 21.00
C GLY A 532 -2.10 11.57 20.10
N LEU A 533 -2.02 12.04 18.84
CA LEU A 533 -3.09 11.99 17.87
C LEU A 533 -2.92 10.72 17.02
N THR A 534 -3.57 9.63 17.43
CA THR A 534 -3.49 8.34 16.74
C THR A 534 -4.56 8.26 15.65
N PRO A 535 -4.20 8.07 14.37
CA PRO A 535 -5.19 7.85 13.31
C PRO A 535 -5.98 6.56 13.54
N MET A 536 -7.25 6.55 13.16
CA MET A 536 -8.07 5.33 13.09
C MET A 536 -7.73 4.53 11.83
N LEU A 537 -7.53 5.24 10.71
CA LEU A 537 -7.38 4.66 9.38
C LEU A 537 -6.48 5.56 8.51
N THR A 538 -5.77 4.95 7.56
CA THR A 538 -5.09 5.65 6.47
C THR A 538 -5.50 5.06 5.13
N VAL A 539 -5.86 5.91 4.17
CA VAL A 539 -6.28 5.51 2.82
C VAL A 539 -5.58 6.41 1.80
N HIS A 540 -4.53 5.90 1.16
CA HIS A 540 -3.70 6.64 0.22
C HIS A 540 -3.02 7.86 0.86
N ASP A 541 -3.52 9.05 0.60
CA ASP A 541 -3.12 10.37 1.09
C ASP A 541 -4.04 10.92 2.19
N GLU A 542 -5.08 10.16 2.56
CA GLU A 542 -6.05 10.47 3.62
C GLU A 542 -5.64 9.85 4.96
N LEU A 543 -5.74 10.64 6.04
CA LEU A 543 -5.68 10.17 7.43
C LEU A 543 -7.03 10.43 8.11
N CYS A 544 -7.58 9.41 8.78
CA CYS A 544 -8.85 9.53 9.49
C CYS A 544 -8.64 9.49 11.01
N PHE A 545 -9.32 10.38 11.74
CA PHE A 545 -9.21 10.51 13.18
C PHE A 545 -10.59 10.55 13.86
N ASN A 546 -10.61 10.23 15.15
CA ASN A 546 -11.70 10.61 16.05
C ASN A 546 -11.51 12.08 16.46
N ILE A 547 -12.47 12.94 16.17
CA ILE A 547 -12.40 14.38 16.43
C ILE A 547 -13.35 14.73 17.57
N ASP A 548 -12.82 15.33 18.62
CA ASP A 548 -13.56 15.80 19.80
C ASP A 548 -13.76 17.32 19.81
N SER A 549 -12.89 18.06 19.12
CA SER A 549 -12.91 19.52 19.13
C SER A 549 -12.38 20.15 17.84
N PRO A 550 -12.78 21.38 17.51
CA PRO A 550 -12.20 22.14 16.41
C PRO A 550 -10.68 22.33 16.55
N GLU A 551 -10.20 22.57 17.76
CA GLU A 551 -8.78 22.80 18.07
C GLU A 551 -7.93 21.57 17.73
N GLN A 552 -8.43 20.37 18.03
CA GLN A 552 -7.77 19.11 17.63
C GLN A 552 -7.70 19.00 16.11
N SER A 553 -8.80 19.31 15.41
CA SER A 553 -8.85 19.30 13.95
C SER A 553 -7.84 20.28 13.34
N ASP A 554 -7.82 21.53 13.84
CA ASP A 554 -6.89 22.56 13.38
C ASP A 554 -5.43 22.12 13.60
N ARG A 555 -5.14 21.48 14.75
CA ARG A 555 -3.80 20.98 15.06
C ARG A 555 -3.36 19.86 14.11
N ILE A 556 -4.23 18.89 13.83
CA ILE A 556 -3.94 17.82 12.86
C ILE A 556 -3.65 18.42 11.47
N LYS A 557 -4.50 19.36 11.02
CA LYS A 557 -4.31 20.06 9.77
C LYS A 557 -2.95 20.76 9.70
N GLU A 558 -2.61 21.55 10.73
CA GLU A 558 -1.32 22.24 10.82
C GLU A 558 -0.14 21.29 10.72
N ILE A 559 -0.16 20.18 11.48
CA ILE A 559 0.92 19.17 11.44
C ILE A 559 1.08 18.60 10.03
N MET A 560 -0.03 18.25 9.37
CA MET A 560 0.01 17.66 8.04
C MET A 560 0.50 18.67 6.99
N GLU A 561 0.11 19.94 7.09
CA GLU A 561 0.53 21.00 6.16
C GLU A 561 2.01 21.39 6.34
N THR A 562 2.52 21.39 7.58
CA THR A 562 3.86 21.89 7.91
C THR A 562 4.91 20.79 8.08
N GLY A 563 4.52 19.53 8.18
CA GLY A 563 5.41 18.41 8.48
C GLY A 563 6.57 18.21 7.49
N VAL A 564 6.44 18.70 6.27
CA VAL A 564 7.49 18.69 5.24
C VAL A 564 7.53 20.03 4.53
N ASN A 565 8.70 20.65 4.48
CA ASN A 565 8.88 21.94 3.81
C ASN A 565 8.99 21.77 2.28
N LEU A 566 8.04 22.32 1.55
CA LEU A 566 8.00 22.32 0.10
C LEU A 566 8.16 23.74 -0.48
N LYS A 567 8.54 23.84 -1.76
CA LYS A 567 8.54 25.13 -2.51
C LYS A 567 7.12 25.68 -2.74
N VAL A 568 6.12 24.81 -2.67
CA VAL A 568 4.69 25.12 -2.71
C VAL A 568 4.03 24.56 -1.46
N PRO A 569 3.12 25.28 -0.79
CA PRO A 569 2.55 24.83 0.48
C PRO A 569 1.74 23.54 0.29
N SER A 570 1.84 22.65 1.26
CA SER A 570 0.87 21.55 1.39
C SER A 570 -0.47 22.13 1.83
N LYS A 571 -1.56 21.54 1.34
CA LYS A 571 -2.92 21.92 1.74
C LYS A 571 -3.67 20.65 2.14
N ILE A 572 -4.44 20.75 3.21
CA ILE A 572 -5.28 19.65 3.71
C ILE A 572 -6.74 20.05 3.56
N ASP A 573 -7.49 19.23 2.85
CA ASP A 573 -8.94 19.26 2.83
C ASP A 573 -9.45 18.50 4.06
N VAL A 574 -10.25 19.17 4.89
CA VAL A 574 -10.79 18.61 6.13
C VAL A 574 -12.30 18.44 5.99
N ASP A 575 -12.78 17.24 6.28
CA ASP A 575 -14.21 16.95 6.33
C ASP A 575 -14.53 16.20 7.63
N ILE A 576 -15.50 16.71 8.41
CA ILE A 576 -15.88 16.18 9.72
C ILE A 576 -17.36 15.82 9.71
N GLN A 577 -17.65 14.52 9.83
CA GLN A 577 -18.99 13.97 9.68
C GLN A 577 -19.32 12.97 10.81
N ASP A 578 -20.52 12.40 10.76
CA ASP A 578 -20.95 11.36 11.72
C ASP A 578 -20.39 9.97 11.39
N ASP A 579 -20.13 9.69 10.13
CA ASP A 579 -19.50 8.44 9.67
C ASP A 579 -18.65 8.66 8.41
N TRP A 580 -17.84 7.68 8.05
CA TRP A 580 -16.95 7.76 6.88
C TRP A 580 -17.70 7.83 5.53
N GLY A 581 -18.94 7.39 5.46
CA GLY A 581 -19.75 7.40 4.22
C GLY A 581 -20.28 8.80 3.86
N GLU A 582 -20.34 9.70 4.82
CA GLU A 582 -20.79 11.08 4.64
C GLU A 582 -19.68 12.03 4.21
N ILE A 583 -18.40 11.62 4.32
CA ILE A 583 -17.23 12.36 3.80
C ILE A 583 -17.40 12.58 2.28
N GLU A 584 -17.19 13.79 1.76
CA GLU A 584 -17.36 14.14 0.34
C GLU A 584 -16.27 13.64 -0.62
#